data_ac3b31c73102b8b0583ef8c00cec5d1d
#
_entry.id   ac3b31c73102b8b0583ef8c00cec5d1d
#
_cell.length_a   1.000
_cell.length_b   1.000
_cell.length_c   1.000
_cell.angle_alpha   90.00
_cell.angle_beta   90.00
_cell.angle_gamma   90.00
#
_symmetry.space_group_name_H-M   'P 1'
#
loop_
_entity.id
_entity.type
_entity.pdbx_description
1 polymer ?
#
loop_
_entity_poly.entity_id
_entity_poly.type
_entity_poly.pdbx_seq_one_letter_code
_entity_poly.pdbx_strand_id
1 'polypeptide(L)'
;RRIDKISYEEMLEMASLGAKVLQSRSVEFAAKFNVPVEVNSSFKEGKGTLVTREDEDMEAVAVSGVTGDRNQAKITIVGVPDKPGIASKLFGPVAQANINVDMIIQNMSQSGLTDISFTIPRADIKKALPLIQEVAKGIAAKSVAVTEAIAKVSLVGVGMRSHSGVAAKMFDVLSREGVNILMISTSEIKISCVIDEKYVELAMRSLHTAFGLDQSPAGGRIAK
;
A
#
# COMPACT_ATOMS: atom_id res chain seq x y z
N ARG A 1 -0.63 7.20 19.18
CA ARG A 1 -1.13 8.58 19.29
C ARG A 1 -2.41 8.74 18.45
N ARG A 2 -3.36 9.57 18.90
CA ARG A 2 -4.54 9.94 18.09
C ARG A 2 -4.09 10.92 16.99
N ILE A 3 -4.63 10.77 15.78
CA ILE A 3 -4.55 11.75 14.70
C ILE A 3 -5.71 12.72 14.90
N ASP A 4 -5.44 14.01 15.09
CA ASP A 4 -6.50 15.00 15.30
C ASP A 4 -7.24 15.33 13.99
N LYS A 5 -6.51 15.38 12.87
CA LYS A 5 -7.04 15.72 11.55
C LYS A 5 -6.30 14.91 10.47
N ILE A 6 -7.04 14.42 9.48
CA ILE A 6 -6.50 13.62 8.38
C ILE A 6 -7.24 14.00 7.09
N SER A 7 -6.55 14.00 5.95
CA SER A 7 -7.17 14.28 4.66
C SER A 7 -8.02 13.11 4.18
N TYR A 8 -9.01 13.40 3.30
CA TYR A 8 -9.78 12.33 2.65
C TYR A 8 -8.88 11.36 1.90
N GLU A 9 -7.84 11.86 1.21
CA GLU A 9 -6.92 11.05 0.44
C GLU A 9 -6.13 10.09 1.33
N GLU A 10 -5.54 10.58 2.43
CA GLU A 10 -4.83 9.74 3.39
C GLU A 10 -5.76 8.70 4.03
N MET A 11 -6.97 9.11 4.44
CA MET A 11 -7.93 8.20 5.06
C MET A 11 -8.39 7.12 4.07
N LEU A 12 -8.59 7.47 2.80
CA LEU A 12 -8.95 6.52 1.74
C LEU A 12 -7.82 5.51 1.51
N GLU A 13 -6.58 5.98 1.42
CA GLU A 13 -5.42 5.10 1.30
C GLU A 13 -5.29 4.18 2.53
N MET A 14 -5.36 4.71 3.74
CA MET A 14 -5.30 3.90 4.96
C MET A 14 -6.40 2.85 5.00
N ALA A 15 -7.65 3.21 4.65
CA ALA A 15 -8.78 2.29 4.63
C ALA A 15 -8.58 1.16 3.60
N SER A 16 -8.03 1.48 2.43
CA SER A 16 -7.73 0.50 1.37
C SER A 16 -6.53 -0.40 1.70
N LEU A 17 -5.62 0.09 2.53
CA LEU A 17 -4.37 -0.59 2.91
C LEU A 17 -4.46 -1.36 4.23
N GLY A 18 -5.66 -1.58 4.75
CA GLY A 18 -5.89 -2.48 5.88
C GLY A 18 -6.11 -1.84 7.24
N ALA A 19 -6.16 -0.49 7.35
CA ALA A 19 -6.43 0.18 8.64
C ALA A 19 -7.82 -0.14 9.22
N LYS A 20 -8.81 -0.44 8.39
CA LYS A 20 -10.18 -0.91 8.77
C LYS A 20 -10.93 0.00 9.77
N VAL A 21 -10.57 1.27 9.87
CA VAL A 21 -11.26 2.24 10.74
C VAL A 21 -12.54 2.73 10.07
N LEU A 22 -12.45 3.13 8.80
CA LEU A 22 -13.58 3.49 7.95
C LEU A 22 -13.63 2.58 6.73
N GLN A 23 -14.81 2.42 6.17
CA GLN A 23 -14.98 1.79 4.87
C GLN A 23 -14.53 2.74 3.76
N SER A 24 -13.73 2.26 2.81
CA SER A 24 -13.20 3.09 1.71
C SER A 24 -14.31 3.84 0.96
N ARG A 25 -15.44 3.18 0.69
CA ARG A 25 -16.61 3.81 0.03
C ARG A 25 -17.19 4.98 0.83
N SER A 26 -17.24 4.87 2.15
CA SER A 26 -17.73 5.98 3.00
C SER A 26 -16.84 7.21 2.91
N VAL A 27 -15.52 6.99 2.87
CA VAL A 27 -14.54 8.07 2.71
C VAL A 27 -14.63 8.68 1.31
N GLU A 28 -14.78 7.85 0.28
CA GLU A 28 -14.97 8.29 -1.10
C GLU A 28 -16.21 9.18 -1.27
N PHE A 29 -17.34 8.77 -0.69
CA PHE A 29 -18.56 9.59 -0.69
C PHE A 29 -18.37 10.90 0.08
N ALA A 30 -17.75 10.86 1.26
CA ALA A 30 -17.47 12.05 2.04
C ALA A 30 -16.59 13.04 1.24
N ALA A 31 -15.54 12.55 0.60
CA ALA A 31 -14.68 13.35 -0.27
C ALA A 31 -15.46 13.96 -1.46
N LYS A 32 -16.25 13.14 -2.17
CA LYS A 32 -17.01 13.56 -3.34
C LYS A 32 -17.99 14.69 -3.04
N PHE A 33 -18.67 14.63 -1.89
CA PHE A 33 -19.66 15.61 -1.47
C PHE A 33 -19.10 16.65 -0.50
N ASN A 34 -17.81 16.60 -0.21
CA ASN A 34 -17.12 17.49 0.72
C ASN A 34 -17.78 17.55 2.11
N VAL A 35 -18.15 16.38 2.64
CA VAL A 35 -18.76 16.23 3.95
C VAL A 35 -17.68 15.87 4.97
N PRO A 36 -17.34 16.73 5.95
CA PRO A 36 -16.43 16.37 7.02
C PRO A 36 -16.98 15.20 7.84
N VAL A 37 -16.10 14.24 8.19
CA VAL A 37 -16.47 13.07 8.99
C VAL A 37 -15.66 13.07 10.27
N GLU A 38 -16.31 13.03 11.42
CA GLU A 38 -15.63 12.90 12.70
C GLU A 38 -15.69 11.44 13.18
N VAL A 39 -14.54 10.87 13.45
CA VAL A 39 -14.40 9.49 13.93
C VAL A 39 -14.13 9.51 15.43
N ASN A 40 -15.10 9.11 16.20
CA ASN A 40 -15.07 9.10 17.66
C ASN A 40 -15.06 7.68 18.25
N SER A 41 -14.53 7.53 19.46
CA SER A 41 -14.63 6.29 20.22
C SER A 41 -16.05 6.13 20.79
N SER A 42 -16.63 4.95 20.64
CA SER A 42 -17.90 4.62 21.30
C SER A 42 -17.77 4.38 22.82
N PHE A 43 -16.54 4.29 23.34
CA PHE A 43 -16.26 3.92 24.72
C PHE A 43 -15.61 5.04 25.55
N LYS A 44 -15.14 6.09 24.92
CA LYS A 44 -14.42 7.19 25.58
C LYS A 44 -14.95 8.52 25.10
N GLU A 45 -15.25 9.41 26.03
CA GLU A 45 -15.53 10.79 25.73
C GLU A 45 -14.25 11.53 25.28
N GLY A 46 -14.41 12.51 24.40
CA GLY A 46 -13.32 13.35 23.93
C GLY A 46 -13.42 13.64 22.44
N LYS A 47 -12.47 14.44 21.94
CA LYS A 47 -12.39 14.77 20.52
C LYS A 47 -11.98 13.54 19.71
N GLY A 48 -12.62 13.34 18.57
CA GLY A 48 -12.29 12.31 17.59
C GLY A 48 -11.19 12.72 16.62
N THR A 49 -11.12 12.01 15.51
CA THR A 49 -10.30 12.34 14.34
C THR A 49 -11.20 12.97 13.29
N LEU A 50 -10.88 14.19 12.84
CA LEU A 50 -11.60 14.87 11.77
C LEU A 50 -11.02 14.46 10.41
N VAL A 51 -11.83 13.82 9.57
CA VAL A 51 -11.53 13.52 8.17
C VAL A 51 -12.12 14.63 7.29
N THR A 52 -11.27 15.35 6.57
CA THR A 52 -11.66 16.54 5.83
C THR A 52 -10.77 16.78 4.61
N ARG A 53 -10.92 17.90 3.94
CA ARG A 53 -9.98 18.32 2.88
C ARG A 53 -8.58 18.55 3.44
N GLU A 54 -7.60 18.33 2.61
CA GLU A 54 -6.20 18.66 2.88
C GLU A 54 -6.02 20.16 3.17
N ASP A 55 -5.12 20.49 4.07
CA ASP A 55 -4.67 21.83 4.36
C ASP A 55 -3.15 21.87 4.62
N GLU A 56 -2.58 23.07 4.70
CA GLU A 56 -1.14 23.31 4.85
C GLU A 56 -0.54 22.64 6.10
N ASP A 57 -1.29 22.54 7.19
CA ASP A 57 -0.81 21.90 8.43
C ASP A 57 -0.60 20.39 8.25
N MET A 58 -1.39 19.76 7.40
CA MET A 58 -1.25 18.33 7.10
C MET A 58 0.00 18.04 6.28
N GLU A 59 0.37 18.91 5.34
CA GLU A 59 1.59 18.77 4.52
C GLU A 59 2.88 18.89 5.35
N ALA A 60 2.83 19.53 6.51
CA ALA A 60 3.98 19.63 7.40
C ALA A 60 4.39 18.27 8.01
N VAL A 61 3.50 17.26 7.97
CA VAL A 61 3.74 15.93 8.52
C VAL A 61 4.04 14.96 7.37
N ALA A 62 5.30 14.55 7.25
CA ALA A 62 5.74 13.68 6.13
C ALA A 62 4.99 12.34 6.10
N VAL A 63 4.73 11.71 7.25
CA VAL A 63 4.03 10.42 7.38
C VAL A 63 2.97 10.52 8.45
N SER A 64 1.72 10.30 8.07
CA SER A 64 0.54 10.35 8.96
C SER A 64 0.24 8.99 9.57
N GLY A 65 0.60 7.89 8.90
CA GLY A 65 0.35 6.55 9.42
C GLY A 65 1.12 5.43 8.74
N VAL A 66 1.11 4.28 9.43
CA VAL A 66 1.63 2.99 8.96
C VAL A 66 0.49 2.00 8.96
N THR A 67 0.33 1.28 7.86
CA THR A 67 -0.69 0.23 7.72
C THR A 67 -0.06 -1.10 7.31
N GLY A 68 -0.73 -2.20 7.63
CA GLY A 68 -0.31 -3.55 7.22
C GLY A 68 -1.50 -4.36 6.71
N ASP A 69 -1.32 -5.01 5.57
CA ASP A 69 -2.31 -5.91 4.97
C ASP A 69 -1.70 -7.30 4.77
N ARG A 70 -2.25 -8.29 5.46
CA ARG A 70 -1.85 -9.71 5.38
C ARG A 70 -2.66 -10.50 4.34
N ASN A 71 -3.72 -9.91 3.80
CA ASN A 71 -4.59 -10.58 2.83
C ASN A 71 -4.06 -10.42 1.40
N GLN A 72 -2.77 -10.66 1.21
CA GLN A 72 -2.09 -10.53 -0.08
C GLN A 72 -1.42 -11.83 -0.49
N ALA A 73 -1.39 -12.07 -1.79
CA ALA A 73 -0.55 -13.09 -2.42
C ALA A 73 0.16 -12.48 -3.62
N LYS A 74 1.43 -12.85 -3.82
CA LYS A 74 2.23 -12.43 -4.98
C LYS A 74 2.21 -13.52 -6.03
N ILE A 75 1.93 -13.13 -7.27
CA ILE A 75 2.07 -13.96 -8.45
C ILE A 75 3.17 -13.37 -9.31
N THR A 76 4.09 -14.22 -9.75
CA THR A 76 5.16 -13.83 -10.68
C THR A 76 5.07 -14.71 -11.93
N ILE A 77 4.93 -14.08 -13.08
CA ILE A 77 5.00 -14.75 -14.39
C ILE A 77 6.38 -14.49 -14.93
N VAL A 78 7.14 -15.57 -15.07
CA VAL A 78 8.57 -15.53 -15.41
C VAL A 78 8.77 -15.69 -16.90
N GLY A 79 9.67 -14.90 -17.48
CA GLY A 79 10.13 -15.05 -18.86
C GLY A 79 9.04 -14.75 -19.88
N VAL A 80 8.29 -13.71 -19.65
CA VAL A 80 7.24 -13.20 -20.57
C VAL A 80 7.91 -12.48 -21.72
N PRO A 81 7.52 -12.69 -23.01
CA PRO A 81 8.01 -11.91 -24.13
C PRO A 81 7.69 -10.42 -23.96
N ASP A 82 8.68 -9.56 -24.12
CA ASP A 82 8.50 -8.11 -24.03
C ASP A 82 7.95 -7.55 -25.36
N LYS A 83 6.63 -7.57 -25.49
CA LYS A 83 5.91 -7.13 -26.69
C LYS A 83 4.66 -6.34 -26.33
N PRO A 84 4.26 -5.34 -27.15
CA PRO A 84 3.01 -4.62 -26.96
C PRO A 84 1.81 -5.57 -26.84
N GLY A 85 0.89 -5.29 -25.93
CA GLY A 85 -0.34 -6.05 -25.73
C GLY A 85 -0.25 -7.23 -24.76
N ILE A 86 0.94 -7.60 -24.28
CA ILE A 86 1.11 -8.70 -23.32
C ILE A 86 0.37 -8.42 -22.00
N ALA A 87 0.55 -7.23 -21.42
CA ALA A 87 -0.15 -6.84 -20.19
C ALA A 87 -1.68 -6.89 -20.36
N SER A 88 -2.20 -6.43 -21.50
CA SER A 88 -3.64 -6.50 -21.80
C SER A 88 -4.14 -7.95 -21.88
N LYS A 89 -3.39 -8.84 -22.53
CA LYS A 89 -3.72 -10.27 -22.59
C LYS A 89 -3.70 -10.93 -21.23
N LEU A 90 -2.77 -10.53 -20.35
CA LEU A 90 -2.64 -11.07 -19.00
C LEU A 90 -3.75 -10.58 -18.08
N PHE A 91 -3.96 -9.28 -17.99
CA PHE A 91 -4.88 -8.70 -17.03
C PHE A 91 -6.34 -8.64 -17.49
N GLY A 92 -6.62 -8.76 -18.79
CA GLY A 92 -7.99 -8.79 -19.33
C GLY A 92 -8.85 -9.91 -18.71
N PRO A 93 -8.44 -11.18 -18.79
CA PRO A 93 -9.17 -12.29 -18.14
C PRO A 93 -9.28 -12.15 -16.62
N VAL A 94 -8.24 -11.63 -15.95
CA VAL A 94 -8.24 -11.39 -14.49
C VAL A 94 -9.33 -10.36 -14.12
N ALA A 95 -9.42 -9.27 -14.89
CA ALA A 95 -10.44 -8.24 -14.69
C ALA A 95 -11.86 -8.78 -14.97
N GLN A 96 -12.05 -9.56 -16.06
CA GLN A 96 -13.34 -10.21 -16.37
C GLN A 96 -13.79 -11.17 -15.28
N ALA A 97 -12.83 -11.78 -14.57
CA ALA A 97 -13.11 -12.61 -13.41
C ALA A 97 -13.38 -11.81 -12.12
N ASN A 98 -13.46 -10.47 -12.16
CA ASN A 98 -13.61 -9.60 -11.00
C ASN A 98 -12.55 -9.85 -9.90
N ILE A 99 -11.31 -10.03 -10.30
CA ILE A 99 -10.16 -10.16 -9.40
C ILE A 99 -9.43 -8.82 -9.39
N ASN A 100 -9.33 -8.20 -8.21
CA ASN A 100 -8.58 -6.97 -8.04
C ASN A 100 -7.08 -7.26 -8.04
N VAL A 101 -6.34 -6.50 -8.84
CA VAL A 101 -4.88 -6.50 -8.85
C VAL A 101 -4.42 -5.19 -8.21
N ASP A 102 -3.48 -5.28 -7.25
CA ASP A 102 -3.03 -4.09 -6.53
C ASP A 102 -1.68 -3.59 -7.05
N MET A 103 -0.58 -4.22 -6.65
CA MET A 103 0.75 -3.83 -7.12
C MET A 103 1.09 -4.59 -8.41
N ILE A 104 1.55 -3.89 -9.44
CA ILE A 104 2.07 -4.50 -10.67
C ILE A 104 3.49 -3.99 -10.88
N ILE A 105 4.44 -4.91 -11.02
CA ILE A 105 5.85 -4.60 -11.32
C ILE A 105 6.28 -5.39 -12.53
N GLN A 106 6.77 -4.69 -13.54
CA GLN A 106 7.35 -5.26 -14.74
C GLN A 106 8.73 -4.64 -14.95
N ASN A 107 9.74 -5.47 -15.14
CA ASN A 107 11.10 -5.03 -15.44
C ASN A 107 11.51 -5.52 -16.83
N MET A 108 12.06 -4.61 -17.64
CA MET A 108 12.67 -5.00 -18.92
C MET A 108 13.95 -5.79 -18.68
N SER A 109 14.10 -6.90 -19.38
CA SER A 109 15.35 -7.67 -19.44
C SER A 109 16.09 -7.37 -20.74
N GLN A 110 17.42 -7.45 -20.70
CA GLN A 110 18.28 -7.32 -21.90
C GLN A 110 18.06 -8.46 -22.92
N SER A 111 17.43 -9.56 -22.51
CA SER A 111 17.14 -10.73 -23.36
C SER A 111 15.82 -10.67 -24.13
N GLY A 112 15.10 -9.55 -24.09
CA GLY A 112 13.75 -9.42 -24.70
C GLY A 112 12.66 -10.20 -23.99
N LEU A 113 12.94 -10.66 -22.77
CA LEU A 113 11.98 -11.29 -21.86
C LEU A 113 11.85 -10.41 -20.62
N THR A 114 10.69 -10.46 -19.97
CA THR A 114 10.42 -9.75 -18.73
C THR A 114 9.75 -10.66 -17.73
N ASP A 115 9.87 -10.34 -16.44
CA ASP A 115 9.06 -10.92 -15.40
C ASP A 115 7.98 -9.92 -14.99
N ILE A 116 6.75 -10.40 -14.87
CA ILE A 116 5.62 -9.60 -14.39
C ILE A 116 5.22 -10.14 -13.03
N SER A 117 5.39 -9.34 -12.00
CA SER A 117 4.96 -9.64 -10.64
C SER A 117 3.80 -8.74 -10.26
N PHE A 118 2.78 -9.31 -9.62
CA PHE A 118 1.64 -8.53 -9.11
C PHE A 118 1.06 -9.18 -7.86
N THR A 119 0.26 -8.41 -7.12
CA THR A 119 -0.44 -8.90 -5.92
C THR A 119 -1.93 -8.93 -6.14
N ILE A 120 -2.57 -9.93 -5.53
CA ILE A 120 -4.02 -10.12 -5.46
C ILE A 120 -4.43 -10.46 -4.02
N PRO A 121 -5.71 -10.31 -3.65
CA PRO A 121 -6.22 -10.84 -2.40
C PRO A 121 -5.97 -12.36 -2.31
N ARG A 122 -5.47 -12.82 -1.16
CA ARG A 122 -5.17 -14.26 -0.94
C ARG A 122 -6.39 -15.16 -1.21
N ALA A 123 -7.60 -14.67 -0.88
CA ALA A 123 -8.84 -15.41 -1.12
C ALA A 123 -9.10 -15.70 -2.61
N ASP A 124 -8.54 -14.87 -3.52
CA ASP A 124 -8.77 -14.99 -4.95
C ASP A 124 -7.79 -15.93 -5.67
N ILE A 125 -6.76 -16.45 -4.98
CA ILE A 125 -5.73 -17.33 -5.57
C ILE A 125 -6.36 -18.52 -6.30
N LYS A 126 -7.29 -19.22 -5.64
CA LYS A 126 -7.92 -20.41 -6.21
C LYS A 126 -8.63 -20.14 -7.53
N LYS A 127 -9.19 -18.95 -7.66
CA LYS A 127 -9.87 -18.48 -8.88
C LYS A 127 -8.89 -17.94 -9.92
N ALA A 128 -7.90 -17.19 -9.48
CA ALA A 128 -6.93 -16.51 -10.35
C ALA A 128 -5.92 -17.47 -10.99
N LEU A 129 -5.39 -18.43 -10.22
CA LEU A 129 -4.27 -19.24 -10.66
C LEU A 129 -4.54 -20.06 -11.94
N PRO A 130 -5.68 -20.75 -12.12
CA PRO A 130 -5.96 -21.46 -13.36
C PRO A 130 -6.01 -20.53 -14.58
N LEU A 131 -6.65 -19.36 -14.44
CA LEU A 131 -6.74 -18.34 -15.50
C LEU A 131 -5.36 -17.83 -15.89
N ILE A 132 -4.54 -17.48 -14.90
CA ILE A 132 -3.20 -16.95 -15.12
C ILE A 132 -2.29 -17.99 -15.76
N GLN A 133 -2.39 -19.27 -15.37
CA GLN A 133 -1.63 -20.36 -15.97
C GLN A 133 -2.00 -20.59 -17.43
N GLU A 134 -3.29 -20.50 -17.77
CA GLU A 134 -3.77 -20.60 -19.16
C GLU A 134 -3.23 -19.44 -20.01
N VAL A 135 -3.36 -18.21 -19.53
CA VAL A 135 -2.82 -17.02 -20.20
C VAL A 135 -1.31 -17.13 -20.35
N ALA A 136 -0.59 -17.51 -19.30
CA ALA A 136 0.87 -17.66 -19.31
C ALA A 136 1.34 -18.62 -20.43
N LYS A 137 0.63 -19.74 -20.62
CA LYS A 137 0.88 -20.66 -21.75
C LYS A 137 0.63 -19.96 -23.10
N GLY A 138 -0.49 -19.23 -23.22
CA GLY A 138 -0.87 -18.55 -24.47
C GLY A 138 0.08 -17.41 -24.88
N ILE A 139 0.82 -16.82 -23.92
CA ILE A 139 1.82 -15.78 -24.18
C ILE A 139 3.25 -16.32 -24.20
N ALA A 140 3.43 -17.63 -24.16
CA ALA A 140 4.73 -18.32 -24.14
C ALA A 140 5.62 -17.91 -22.95
N ALA A 141 5.05 -17.67 -21.78
CA ALA A 141 5.80 -17.46 -20.56
C ALA A 141 6.47 -18.77 -20.08
N LYS A 142 7.59 -18.65 -19.38
CA LYS A 142 8.36 -19.82 -18.91
C LYS A 142 7.67 -20.53 -17.73
N SER A 143 7.18 -19.78 -16.76
CA SER A 143 6.54 -20.35 -15.57
C SER A 143 5.68 -19.31 -14.84
N VAL A 144 4.85 -19.80 -13.92
CA VAL A 144 4.08 -19.02 -12.96
C VAL A 144 4.45 -19.45 -11.56
N ALA A 145 4.88 -18.53 -10.73
CA ALA A 145 5.20 -18.75 -9.32
C ALA A 145 4.20 -17.99 -8.44
N VAL A 146 3.81 -18.60 -7.31
CA VAL A 146 2.91 -17.99 -6.32
C VAL A 146 3.59 -17.99 -4.96
N THR A 147 3.48 -16.87 -4.25
CA THR A 147 3.94 -16.71 -2.86
C THR A 147 2.79 -16.18 -2.02
N GLU A 148 2.30 -17.01 -1.08
CA GLU A 148 1.12 -16.70 -0.26
C GLU A 148 1.45 -16.07 1.10
N ALA A 149 2.62 -16.41 1.66
CA ALA A 149 3.05 -15.94 2.98
C ALA A 149 3.68 -14.54 2.89
N ILE A 150 2.95 -13.59 2.34
CA ILE A 150 3.39 -12.19 2.22
C ILE A 150 2.43 -11.23 2.92
N ALA A 151 2.96 -10.08 3.29
CA ALA A 151 2.17 -8.94 3.74
C ALA A 151 2.67 -7.66 3.07
N LYS A 152 1.78 -6.69 2.92
CA LYS A 152 2.10 -5.36 2.45
C LYS A 152 2.12 -4.40 3.63
N VAL A 153 3.24 -3.70 3.84
CA VAL A 153 3.39 -2.62 4.81
C VAL A 153 3.51 -1.31 4.07
N SER A 154 2.72 -0.32 4.47
CA SER A 154 2.62 0.95 3.76
C SER A 154 2.75 2.13 4.72
N LEU A 155 3.50 3.14 4.29
CA LEU A 155 3.49 4.49 4.84
C LEU A 155 2.50 5.32 4.04
N VAL A 156 1.72 6.16 4.73
CA VAL A 156 0.78 7.09 4.12
C VAL A 156 1.00 8.48 4.72
N GLY A 157 1.01 9.52 3.87
CA GLY A 157 1.12 10.90 4.31
C GLY A 157 1.18 11.87 3.13
N VAL A 158 0.33 12.89 3.10
CA VAL A 158 0.33 13.93 2.06
C VAL A 158 1.63 14.73 2.05
N GLY A 159 2.29 14.89 3.20
CA GLY A 159 3.58 15.57 3.30
C GLY A 159 4.73 14.86 2.58
N MET A 160 4.58 13.61 2.15
CA MET A 160 5.60 12.95 1.33
C MET A 160 5.87 13.66 0.01
N ARG A 161 4.90 14.42 -0.53
CA ARG A 161 5.05 15.23 -1.74
C ARG A 161 6.17 16.27 -1.62
N SER A 162 6.35 16.84 -0.42
CA SER A 162 7.31 17.91 -0.13
C SER A 162 8.54 17.46 0.67
N HIS A 163 8.54 16.21 1.19
CA HIS A 163 9.61 15.69 2.04
C HIS A 163 10.38 14.57 1.34
N SER A 164 11.63 14.85 0.96
CA SER A 164 12.54 13.83 0.42
C SER A 164 13.04 12.87 1.53
N GLY A 165 13.48 11.66 1.13
CA GLY A 165 14.14 10.72 2.03
C GLY A 165 13.21 9.78 2.82
N VAL A 166 11.89 9.90 2.72
CA VAL A 166 10.93 9.01 3.40
C VAL A 166 11.15 7.55 3.00
N ALA A 167 11.31 7.27 1.70
CA ALA A 167 11.58 5.92 1.20
C ALA A 167 12.91 5.37 1.74
N ALA A 168 13.97 6.17 1.68
CA ALA A 168 15.29 5.76 2.19
C ALA A 168 15.24 5.40 3.68
N LYS A 169 14.54 6.21 4.48
CA LYS A 169 14.34 5.94 5.91
C LYS A 169 13.51 4.67 6.14
N MET A 170 12.46 4.43 5.36
CA MET A 170 11.67 3.19 5.43
C MET A 170 12.54 1.97 5.17
N PHE A 171 13.36 2.01 4.10
CA PHE A 171 14.22 0.89 3.74
C PHE A 171 15.33 0.64 4.76
N ASP A 172 15.93 1.70 5.32
CA ASP A 172 16.92 1.61 6.40
C ASP A 172 16.34 0.93 7.65
N VAL A 173 15.14 1.33 8.07
CA VAL A 173 14.45 0.70 9.21
C VAL A 173 14.20 -0.78 8.96
N LEU A 174 13.64 -1.14 7.80
CA LEU A 174 13.39 -2.54 7.46
C LEU A 174 14.68 -3.37 7.40
N SER A 175 15.76 -2.77 6.87
CA SER A 175 17.08 -3.40 6.80
C SER A 175 17.66 -3.68 8.19
N ARG A 176 17.58 -2.72 9.12
CA ARG A 176 18.07 -2.88 10.51
C ARG A 176 17.31 -3.99 11.26
N GLU A 177 16.04 -4.17 10.95
CA GLU A 177 15.20 -5.25 11.50
C GLU A 177 15.39 -6.60 10.78
N GLY A 178 16.28 -6.67 9.79
CA GLY A 178 16.50 -7.88 9.02
C GLY A 178 15.32 -8.29 8.13
N VAL A 179 14.45 -7.34 7.77
CA VAL A 179 13.26 -7.57 6.95
C VAL A 179 13.60 -7.37 5.48
N ASN A 180 13.56 -8.47 4.72
CA ASN A 180 13.78 -8.41 3.27
C ASN A 180 12.55 -7.86 2.54
N ILE A 181 12.78 -7.00 1.53
CA ILE A 181 11.74 -6.39 0.69
C ILE A 181 11.61 -7.21 -0.60
N LEU A 182 10.41 -7.67 -0.91
CA LEU A 182 10.10 -8.49 -2.09
C LEU A 182 9.59 -7.64 -3.26
N MET A 183 8.87 -6.57 -2.99
CA MET A 183 8.35 -5.61 -3.98
C MET A 183 8.25 -4.23 -3.34
N ILE A 184 8.38 -3.19 -4.15
CA ILE A 184 8.21 -1.79 -3.75
C ILE A 184 7.24 -1.12 -4.74
N SER A 185 6.32 -0.31 -4.22
CA SER A 185 5.49 0.59 -5.02
C SER A 185 5.36 1.93 -4.31
N THR A 186 5.40 3.01 -5.07
CA THR A 186 5.29 4.37 -4.55
C THR A 186 4.25 5.15 -5.31
N SER A 187 3.58 6.07 -4.61
CA SER A 187 2.80 7.16 -5.18
C SER A 187 3.21 8.47 -4.49
N GLU A 188 2.53 9.57 -4.78
CA GLU A 188 2.83 10.86 -4.16
C GLU A 188 2.64 10.87 -2.65
N ILE A 189 1.70 10.09 -2.12
CA ILE A 189 1.31 10.07 -0.70
C ILE A 189 1.46 8.70 -0.04
N LYS A 190 2.06 7.72 -0.74
CA LYS A 190 2.17 6.35 -0.26
C LYS A 190 3.46 5.67 -0.70
N ILE A 191 4.06 4.92 0.21
CA ILE A 191 5.15 3.98 -0.07
C ILE A 191 4.76 2.63 0.49
N SER A 192 4.71 1.60 -0.35
CA SER A 192 4.34 0.24 0.03
C SER A 192 5.50 -0.73 -0.23
N CYS A 193 5.78 -1.57 0.75
CA CYS A 193 6.72 -2.69 0.64
C CYS A 193 5.98 -4.00 0.88
N VAL A 194 6.18 -4.96 -0.01
CA VAL A 194 5.79 -6.35 0.22
C VAL A 194 6.94 -7.05 0.92
N ILE A 195 6.64 -7.73 2.00
CA ILE A 195 7.57 -8.44 2.86
C ILE A 195 7.03 -9.84 3.21
N ASP A 196 7.83 -10.71 3.81
CA ASP A 196 7.34 -11.96 4.40
C ASP A 196 6.34 -11.65 5.52
N GLU A 197 5.21 -12.35 5.54
CA GLU A 197 4.08 -12.12 6.46
C GLU A 197 4.48 -12.17 7.93
N LYS A 198 5.43 -13.01 8.30
CA LYS A 198 5.90 -13.16 9.69
C LYS A 198 6.48 -11.88 10.29
N TYR A 199 6.96 -10.97 9.44
CA TYR A 199 7.60 -9.73 9.87
C TYR A 199 6.66 -8.51 9.94
N VAL A 200 5.39 -8.65 9.56
CA VAL A 200 4.50 -7.48 9.41
C VAL A 200 4.34 -6.68 10.71
N GLU A 201 4.17 -7.35 11.87
CA GLU A 201 4.02 -6.66 13.15
C GLU A 201 5.31 -5.94 13.57
N LEU A 202 6.46 -6.60 13.37
CA LEU A 202 7.77 -6.00 13.62
C LEU A 202 7.96 -4.76 12.75
N ALA A 203 7.77 -4.90 11.45
CA ALA A 203 7.92 -3.81 10.49
C ALA A 203 7.00 -2.62 10.82
N MET A 204 5.72 -2.87 11.09
CA MET A 204 4.77 -1.81 11.44
C MET A 204 5.19 -1.06 12.70
N ARG A 205 5.59 -1.78 13.76
CA ARG A 205 6.02 -1.17 15.02
C ARG A 205 7.30 -0.35 14.85
N SER A 206 8.31 -0.92 14.20
CA SER A 206 9.59 -0.24 13.98
C SER A 206 9.44 1.01 13.11
N LEU A 207 8.62 0.94 12.04
CA LEU A 207 8.29 2.09 11.22
C LEU A 207 7.49 3.15 11.99
N HIS A 208 6.49 2.73 12.78
CA HIS A 208 5.68 3.64 13.59
C HIS A 208 6.56 4.46 14.56
N THR A 209 7.50 3.81 15.25
CA THR A 209 8.45 4.48 16.12
C THR A 209 9.44 5.36 15.36
N ALA A 210 10.01 4.86 14.27
CA ALA A 210 11.00 5.59 13.48
C ALA A 210 10.43 6.89 12.87
N PHE A 211 9.14 6.92 12.52
CA PHE A 211 8.48 8.11 12.02
C PHE A 211 7.79 8.95 13.12
N GLY A 212 8.04 8.64 14.41
CA GLY A 212 7.56 9.42 15.57
C GLY A 212 6.04 9.41 15.72
N LEU A 213 5.37 8.36 15.23
CA LEU A 213 3.91 8.29 15.29
C LEU A 213 3.37 7.93 16.68
N ASP A 214 4.22 7.49 17.58
CA ASP A 214 3.98 7.23 19.00
C ASP A 214 4.09 8.49 19.87
N GLN A 215 4.78 9.52 19.38
CA GLN A 215 5.03 10.76 20.15
C GLN A 215 3.87 11.75 19.98
N SER A 216 3.54 12.48 21.04
CA SER A 216 2.64 13.64 20.92
C SER A 216 3.27 14.68 19.99
N PRO A 217 2.49 15.44 19.20
CA PRO A 217 3.04 16.52 18.41
C PRO A 217 3.84 17.42 19.36
N ALA A 218 5.11 17.64 19.05
CA ALA A 218 5.89 18.64 19.77
C ALA A 218 5.12 19.97 19.62
N GLY A 219 4.59 20.48 20.72
CA GLY A 219 3.88 21.74 20.73
C GLY A 219 4.72 22.78 20.03
N GLY A 220 4.20 23.36 18.97
CA GLY A 220 4.89 24.36 18.16
C GLY A 220 5.41 25.51 19.02
N ARG A 221 6.69 25.43 19.38
CA ARG A 221 7.48 26.62 19.67
C ARG A 221 8.08 27.05 18.33
N ILE A 222 7.35 27.91 17.64
CA ILE A 222 7.96 28.80 16.66
C ILE A 222 8.91 29.67 17.49
N ALA A 223 10.20 29.37 17.44
CA ALA A 223 11.22 30.31 17.88
C ALA A 223 11.12 31.52 16.93
N LYS A 224 10.92 32.70 17.55
CA LYS A 224 10.93 34.00 16.89
C LYS A 224 12.29 34.27 16.28
#